data_e84dd60d9710896d850399e94522b19a
#
_entry.id   e84dd60d9710896d850399e94522b19a
#
_cell.length_a   1.000
_cell.length_b   1.000
_cell.length_c   1.000
_cell.angle_alpha   90.00
_cell.angle_beta   90.00
_cell.angle_gamma   90.00
#
_symmetry.space_group_name_H-M   'P 1'
#
loop_
_entity.id
_entity.type
_entity.pdbx_description
1 polymer ?
#
loop_
_entity_poly.entity_id
_entity_poly.type
_entity_poly.pdbx_seq_one_letter_code
_entity_poly.pdbx_strand_id
1 'polypeptide(L)'
;MNDSNANNPDGNVIFSGTKEVAENLRFNESGLQEWFGDCIASAGKILNIAQFKGGQSNPTYKITTESQQFVLRRKPPGILLPSAHAVDREYKVITALQDTKVPVPKTYGLCEDEEVIGTPFFIMDFLDGNIYWDLLLSDMSPKEKSEIYASKNNVIAQLHMVDYKSVGLSDYGKPGNYIARQVSRWTKQY
;
A
#
# COMPACT_ATOMS: atom_id res chain seq x y z
N MET A 1 28.01 -32.92 -9.78
CA MET A 1 27.39 -32.35 -8.58
C MET A 1 27.10 -30.93 -8.97
N ASN A 2 25.84 -30.64 -9.29
CA ASN A 2 25.44 -29.38 -9.92
C ASN A 2 25.11 -28.37 -8.85
N ASP A 3 25.95 -27.36 -8.74
CA ASP A 3 25.63 -26.12 -8.02
C ASP A 3 24.71 -25.27 -8.91
N SER A 4 23.41 -25.48 -8.75
CA SER A 4 22.38 -24.60 -9.30
C SER A 4 21.97 -23.59 -8.24
N ASN A 5 22.87 -22.66 -7.90
CA ASN A 5 22.51 -21.44 -7.19
C ASN A 5 22.39 -20.33 -8.22
N ALA A 6 21.32 -20.40 -9.01
CA ALA A 6 20.95 -19.32 -9.90
C ALA A 6 20.43 -18.18 -9.03
N ASN A 7 21.28 -17.19 -8.75
CA ASN A 7 20.84 -15.84 -8.45
C ASN A 7 19.80 -15.47 -9.52
N ASN A 8 18.56 -15.28 -9.12
CA ASN A 8 17.51 -14.88 -10.05
C ASN A 8 17.47 -13.33 -10.11
N PRO A 9 18.25 -12.70 -11.01
CA PRO A 9 18.19 -11.23 -11.20
C PRO A 9 16.83 -10.79 -11.75
N ASP A 10 16.01 -11.74 -12.23
CA ASP A 10 14.71 -11.46 -12.84
C ASP A 10 13.64 -11.03 -11.83
N GLY A 11 13.75 -11.38 -10.54
CA GLY A 11 12.78 -11.02 -9.51
C GLY A 11 12.61 -9.52 -9.36
N ASN A 12 13.70 -8.75 -9.37
CA ASN A 12 13.65 -7.29 -9.28
C ASN A 12 12.99 -6.67 -10.51
N VAL A 13 13.25 -7.19 -11.72
CA VAL A 13 12.69 -6.68 -12.97
C VAL A 13 11.22 -7.09 -13.13
N ILE A 14 10.84 -8.28 -12.70
CA ILE A 14 9.47 -8.80 -12.84
C ILE A 14 8.48 -8.05 -11.93
N PHE A 15 8.89 -7.76 -10.68
CA PHE A 15 7.97 -7.21 -9.67
C PHE A 15 8.17 -5.72 -9.39
N SER A 16 9.25 -5.09 -9.86
CA SER A 16 9.51 -3.67 -9.69
C SER A 16 9.00 -2.85 -10.88
N GLY A 17 8.70 -1.56 -10.61
CA GLY A 17 8.22 -0.62 -11.61
C GLY A 17 6.73 -0.76 -11.93
N THR A 18 6.35 -0.17 -13.06
CA THR A 18 4.96 -0.10 -13.53
C THR A 18 4.79 -0.80 -14.88
N LYS A 19 3.56 -1.05 -15.24
CA LYS A 19 3.10 -1.59 -16.53
C LYS A 19 1.82 -0.88 -16.94
N GLU A 20 1.35 -1.11 -18.15
CA GLU A 20 0.01 -0.70 -18.57
C GLU A 20 -1.05 -1.32 -17.68
N VAL A 21 -2.14 -0.58 -17.46
CA VAL A 21 -3.27 -1.07 -16.67
C VAL A 21 -3.91 -2.26 -17.37
N ALA A 22 -3.96 -3.40 -16.68
CA ALA A 22 -4.59 -4.61 -17.20
C ALA A 22 -6.07 -4.34 -17.52
N GLU A 23 -6.59 -4.91 -18.59
CA GLU A 23 -7.92 -4.60 -19.12
C GLU A 23 -9.03 -4.81 -18.07
N ASN A 24 -8.96 -5.90 -17.33
CA ASN A 24 -9.91 -6.23 -16.25
C ASN A 24 -9.76 -5.35 -14.98
N LEU A 25 -8.74 -4.49 -14.94
CA LEU A 25 -8.45 -3.56 -13.85
C LEU A 25 -8.56 -2.08 -14.28
N ARG A 26 -9.04 -1.82 -15.50
CA ARG A 26 -9.36 -0.46 -15.94
C ARG A 26 -10.56 0.08 -15.17
N PHE A 27 -10.67 1.39 -15.14
CA PHE A 27 -11.73 2.10 -14.43
C PHE A 27 -12.05 3.42 -15.12
N ASN A 28 -13.04 4.15 -14.63
CA ASN A 28 -13.45 5.45 -15.14
C ASN A 28 -12.40 6.53 -14.83
N GLU A 29 -11.55 6.85 -15.80
CA GLU A 29 -10.49 7.86 -15.63
C GLU A 29 -11.05 9.28 -15.54
N SER A 30 -12.19 9.55 -16.19
CA SER A 30 -12.87 10.87 -16.11
C SER A 30 -13.42 11.09 -14.71
N GLY A 31 -14.06 10.09 -14.10
CA GLY A 31 -14.54 10.17 -12.73
C GLY A 31 -13.41 10.38 -11.73
N LEU A 32 -12.25 9.70 -11.95
CA LEU A 32 -11.07 9.95 -11.14
C LEU A 32 -10.56 11.38 -11.29
N GLN A 33 -10.52 11.93 -12.50
CA GLN A 33 -10.10 13.31 -12.76
C GLN A 33 -11.01 14.33 -12.05
N GLU A 34 -12.32 14.13 -12.09
CA GLU A 34 -13.28 14.97 -11.38
C GLU A 34 -13.04 14.94 -9.87
N TRP A 35 -12.91 13.73 -9.30
CA TRP A 35 -12.59 13.56 -7.89
C TRP A 35 -11.26 14.23 -7.48
N PHE A 36 -10.23 14.15 -8.32
CA PHE A 36 -8.96 14.88 -8.09
C PHE A 36 -9.17 16.38 -8.08
N GLY A 37 -10.00 16.92 -8.97
CA GLY A 37 -10.34 18.35 -9.01
C GLY A 37 -10.97 18.83 -7.71
N ASP A 38 -11.83 18.03 -7.11
CA ASP A 38 -12.54 18.36 -5.88
C ASP A 38 -11.67 18.18 -4.62
N CYS A 39 -10.90 17.12 -4.57
CA CYS A 39 -10.17 16.72 -3.35
C CYS A 39 -8.71 17.18 -3.35
N ILE A 40 -8.07 17.30 -4.51
CA ILE A 40 -6.63 17.60 -4.67
C ILE A 40 -6.46 18.62 -5.81
N ALA A 41 -7.17 19.74 -5.75
CA ALA A 41 -7.18 20.76 -6.81
C ALA A 41 -5.78 21.21 -7.27
N SER A 42 -4.77 21.20 -6.37
CA SER A 42 -3.39 21.53 -6.67
C SER A 42 -2.67 20.49 -7.54
N ALA A 43 -3.24 19.30 -7.73
CA ALA A 43 -2.64 18.26 -8.56
C ALA A 43 -2.68 18.60 -10.05
N GLY A 44 -3.69 19.35 -10.50
CA GLY A 44 -3.91 19.62 -11.91
C GLY A 44 -4.45 18.41 -12.67
N LYS A 45 -4.17 18.37 -13.98
CA LYS A 45 -4.67 17.31 -14.85
C LYS A 45 -3.89 16.01 -14.67
N ILE A 46 -4.59 14.88 -14.71
CA ILE A 46 -3.98 13.56 -14.81
C ILE A 46 -3.42 13.37 -16.23
N LEU A 47 -2.13 13.09 -16.30
CA LEU A 47 -1.40 12.91 -17.57
C LEU A 47 -1.21 11.43 -17.91
N ASN A 48 -1.06 10.58 -16.89
CA ASN A 48 -0.85 9.14 -17.09
C ASN A 48 -1.26 8.34 -15.85
N ILE A 49 -1.77 7.13 -16.12
CA ILE A 49 -2.10 6.12 -15.10
C ILE A 49 -1.38 4.83 -15.48
N ALA A 50 -0.55 4.32 -14.57
CA ALA A 50 0.18 3.08 -14.77
C ALA A 50 -0.01 2.15 -13.57
N GLN A 51 -0.16 0.86 -13.79
CA GLN A 51 -0.32 -0.13 -12.73
C GLN A 51 1.05 -0.57 -12.21
N PHE A 52 1.24 -0.66 -10.89
CA PHE A 52 2.43 -1.31 -10.33
C PHE A 52 2.43 -2.81 -10.63
N LYS A 53 3.62 -3.36 -10.91
CA LYS A 53 3.81 -4.80 -11.16
C LYS A 53 3.63 -5.64 -9.88
N GLY A 54 4.04 -5.11 -8.73
CA GLY A 54 3.86 -5.72 -7.42
C GLY A 54 2.50 -5.39 -6.78
N GLY A 55 2.17 -6.03 -5.66
CA GLY A 55 0.95 -5.74 -4.90
C GLY A 55 -0.26 -6.54 -5.39
N GLN A 56 -0.28 -7.84 -5.13
CA GLN A 56 -1.32 -8.75 -5.65
C GLN A 56 -2.68 -8.60 -4.97
N SER A 57 -2.73 -8.11 -3.73
CA SER A 57 -3.97 -8.09 -2.94
C SER A 57 -4.89 -6.92 -3.30
N ASN A 58 -4.35 -5.71 -3.37
CA ASN A 58 -5.08 -4.49 -3.73
C ASN A 58 -4.41 -3.86 -4.94
N PRO A 59 -5.11 -3.71 -6.08
CA PRO A 59 -4.56 -3.05 -7.25
C PRO A 59 -4.05 -1.65 -6.88
N THR A 60 -2.82 -1.38 -7.29
CA THR A 60 -2.12 -0.13 -6.95
C THR A 60 -1.62 0.51 -8.23
N TYR A 61 -1.83 1.82 -8.37
CA TYR A 61 -1.53 2.57 -9.58
C TYR A 61 -0.69 3.79 -9.26
N LYS A 62 0.21 4.13 -10.17
CA LYS A 62 0.93 5.38 -10.20
C LYS A 62 0.14 6.37 -11.05
N ILE A 63 -0.26 7.46 -10.45
CA ILE A 63 -0.96 8.57 -11.11
C ILE A 63 0.06 9.69 -11.31
N THR A 64 0.30 10.05 -12.56
CA THR A 64 1.15 11.19 -12.91
C THR A 64 0.26 12.37 -13.28
N THR A 65 0.41 13.48 -12.59
CA THR A 65 -0.33 14.72 -12.87
C THR A 65 0.60 15.83 -13.34
N GLU A 66 0.06 16.99 -13.64
CA GLU A 66 0.86 18.17 -14.04
C GLU A 66 1.78 18.65 -12.90
N SER A 67 1.41 18.45 -11.65
CA SER A 67 2.17 18.94 -10.51
C SER A 67 3.12 17.90 -9.92
N GLN A 68 2.66 16.66 -9.73
CA GLN A 68 3.42 15.62 -9.04
C GLN A 68 2.90 14.21 -9.35
N GLN A 69 3.45 13.23 -8.65
CA GLN A 69 3.06 11.83 -8.77
C GLN A 69 2.38 11.37 -7.49
N PHE A 70 1.34 10.55 -7.65
CA PHE A 70 0.57 9.97 -6.55
C PHE A 70 0.50 8.46 -6.69
N VAL A 71 0.11 7.80 -5.61
CA VAL A 71 -0.28 6.39 -5.61
C VAL A 71 -1.77 6.31 -5.32
N LEU A 72 -2.50 5.66 -6.22
CA LEU A 72 -3.88 5.23 -6.00
C LEU A 72 -3.88 3.77 -5.59
N ARG A 73 -4.54 3.45 -4.48
CA ARG A 73 -4.73 2.08 -4.01
C ARG A 73 -6.22 1.80 -3.85
N ARG A 74 -6.72 0.78 -4.54
CA ARG A 74 -8.17 0.49 -4.57
C ARG A 74 -8.46 -0.95 -4.17
N LYS A 75 -9.71 -1.19 -3.77
CA LYS A 75 -10.27 -2.54 -3.67
C LYS A 75 -10.24 -3.21 -5.05
N PRO A 76 -9.92 -4.50 -5.17
CA PRO A 76 -10.11 -5.21 -6.43
C PRO A 76 -11.60 -5.26 -6.81
N PRO A 77 -11.94 -5.25 -8.10
CA PRO A 77 -13.31 -5.45 -8.54
C PRO A 77 -13.76 -6.90 -8.30
N GLY A 78 -15.06 -7.12 -8.17
CA GLY A 78 -15.67 -8.44 -8.02
C GLY A 78 -16.13 -8.77 -6.61
N ILE A 79 -16.55 -10.03 -6.40
CA ILE A 79 -17.06 -10.50 -5.10
C ILE A 79 -15.89 -10.83 -4.19
N LEU A 80 -15.81 -10.14 -3.08
CA LEU A 80 -14.73 -10.27 -2.09
C LEU A 80 -15.22 -10.90 -0.80
N LEU A 81 -14.33 -11.59 -0.10
CA LEU A 81 -14.62 -12.07 1.25
C LEU A 81 -14.86 -10.89 2.21
N PRO A 82 -15.80 -11.01 3.16
CA PRO A 82 -16.03 -9.97 4.16
C PRO A 82 -14.72 -9.58 4.87
N SER A 83 -14.48 -8.29 5.02
CA SER A 83 -13.27 -7.69 5.61
C SER A 83 -11.95 -7.94 4.87
N ALA A 84 -11.95 -8.58 3.71
CA ALA A 84 -10.79 -8.63 2.84
C ALA A 84 -10.63 -7.29 2.09
N HIS A 85 -9.40 -6.94 1.77
CA HIS A 85 -9.11 -5.78 0.92
C HIS A 85 -9.63 -4.42 1.46
N ALA A 86 -9.59 -4.24 2.78
CA ALA A 86 -10.13 -3.07 3.48
C ALA A 86 -9.21 -1.84 3.31
N VAL A 87 -9.33 -1.15 2.17
CA VAL A 87 -8.53 0.06 1.85
C VAL A 87 -8.84 1.22 2.79
N ASP A 88 -10.06 1.31 3.31
CA ASP A 88 -10.50 2.22 4.35
C ASP A 88 -9.68 2.07 5.64
N ARG A 89 -9.40 0.83 6.02
CA ARG A 89 -8.58 0.52 7.20
C ARG A 89 -7.10 0.84 6.97
N GLU A 90 -6.59 0.59 5.77
CA GLU A 90 -5.23 0.99 5.39
C GLU A 90 -5.09 2.52 5.45
N TYR A 91 -6.02 3.24 4.81
CA TYR A 91 -6.08 4.70 4.84
C TYR A 91 -6.11 5.25 6.26
N LYS A 92 -7.01 4.72 7.12
CA LYS A 92 -7.15 5.15 8.52
C LYS A 92 -5.84 5.04 9.29
N VAL A 93 -5.12 3.92 9.15
CA VAL A 93 -3.84 3.72 9.86
C VAL A 93 -2.76 4.64 9.32
N ILE A 94 -2.60 4.71 7.99
CA ILE A 94 -1.57 5.56 7.37
C ILE A 94 -1.79 7.03 7.75
N THR A 95 -3.04 7.50 7.69
CA THR A 95 -3.40 8.87 8.07
C THR A 95 -3.13 9.15 9.54
N ALA A 96 -3.48 8.23 10.43
CA ALA A 96 -3.24 8.38 11.87
C ALA A 96 -1.75 8.44 12.25
N LEU A 97 -0.88 7.88 11.42
CA LEU A 97 0.57 7.84 11.66
C LEU A 97 1.32 9.06 11.11
N GLN A 98 0.69 9.93 10.31
CA GLN A 98 1.40 11.03 9.63
C GLN A 98 2.07 12.02 10.60
N ASP A 99 1.46 12.28 11.74
CA ASP A 99 2.00 13.20 12.74
C ASP A 99 2.88 12.49 13.78
N THR A 100 3.34 11.27 13.47
CA THR A 100 4.21 10.49 14.33
C THR A 100 5.63 10.42 13.76
N LYS A 101 6.53 9.73 14.46
CA LYS A 101 7.88 9.44 13.95
C LYS A 101 7.93 8.26 12.96
N VAL A 102 6.82 7.59 12.72
CA VAL A 102 6.74 6.48 11.75
C VAL A 102 6.70 7.05 10.34
N PRO A 103 7.64 6.70 9.46
CA PRO A 103 7.66 7.22 8.10
C PRO A 103 6.53 6.57 7.28
N VAL A 104 5.49 7.33 7.00
CA VAL A 104 4.36 6.91 6.15
C VAL A 104 4.15 7.93 5.04
N PRO A 105 3.61 7.53 3.88
CA PRO A 105 3.24 8.47 2.83
C PRO A 105 2.12 9.39 3.32
N LYS A 106 2.13 10.65 2.87
CA LYS A 106 1.00 11.54 3.09
C LYS A 106 -0.22 11.01 2.34
N THR A 107 -1.37 10.96 3.00
CA THR A 107 -2.65 10.64 2.39
C THR A 107 -3.40 11.92 2.01
N TYR A 108 -4.17 11.87 0.93
CA TYR A 108 -4.91 13.02 0.40
C TYR A 108 -6.41 12.86 0.52
N GLY A 109 -6.92 11.65 0.41
CA GLY A 109 -8.34 11.38 0.57
C GLY A 109 -8.67 9.92 0.36
N LEU A 110 -9.79 9.50 0.98
CA LEU A 110 -10.46 8.22 0.79
C LEU A 110 -11.76 8.48 0.04
N CYS A 111 -12.01 7.74 -1.02
CA CYS A 111 -13.27 7.69 -1.73
C CYS A 111 -13.94 6.34 -1.49
N GLU A 112 -15.11 6.37 -0.87
CA GLU A 112 -15.94 5.18 -0.65
C GLU A 112 -17.08 5.08 -1.66
N ASP A 113 -17.26 6.11 -2.48
CA ASP A 113 -18.25 6.15 -3.55
C ASP A 113 -17.79 5.31 -4.75
N GLU A 114 -18.49 4.21 -4.98
CA GLU A 114 -18.19 3.29 -6.08
C GLU A 114 -18.55 3.86 -7.46
N GLU A 115 -19.37 4.91 -7.54
CA GLU A 115 -19.74 5.55 -8.80
C GLU A 115 -18.54 6.25 -9.47
N VAL A 116 -17.53 6.62 -8.70
CA VAL A 116 -16.34 7.35 -9.20
C VAL A 116 -15.47 6.44 -10.08
N ILE A 117 -15.00 5.30 -9.55
CA ILE A 117 -14.12 4.37 -10.29
C ILE A 117 -14.53 2.90 -10.16
N GLY A 118 -15.73 2.62 -9.69
CA GLY A 118 -16.26 1.26 -9.56
C GLY A 118 -15.92 0.54 -8.26
N THR A 119 -15.01 1.06 -7.43
CA THR A 119 -14.64 0.48 -6.11
C THR A 119 -14.03 1.54 -5.22
N PRO A 120 -14.13 1.40 -3.87
CA PRO A 120 -13.44 2.29 -2.93
C PRO A 120 -11.93 2.33 -3.16
N PHE A 121 -11.34 3.53 -2.98
CA PHE A 121 -9.92 3.77 -3.15
C PHE A 121 -9.42 4.91 -2.25
N PHE A 122 -8.11 5.01 -2.09
CA PHE A 122 -7.48 6.19 -1.49
C PHE A 122 -6.25 6.63 -2.28
N ILE A 123 -5.89 7.89 -2.09
CA ILE A 123 -4.74 8.53 -2.72
C ILE A 123 -3.69 8.86 -1.66
N MET A 124 -2.44 8.60 -1.97
CA MET A 124 -1.28 8.94 -1.14
C MET A 124 -0.10 9.40 -2.00
N ASP A 125 0.95 9.94 -1.36
CA ASP A 125 2.19 10.30 -2.02
C ASP A 125 2.81 9.10 -2.73
N PHE A 126 3.39 9.37 -3.91
CA PHE A 126 4.36 8.48 -4.52
C PHE A 126 5.72 8.73 -3.88
N LEU A 127 6.26 7.73 -3.22
CA LEU A 127 7.60 7.76 -2.65
C LEU A 127 8.54 7.01 -3.60
N ASP A 128 9.51 7.72 -4.13
CA ASP A 128 10.57 7.11 -4.93
C ASP A 128 11.58 6.43 -3.99
N GLY A 129 11.81 5.14 -4.19
CA GLY A 129 12.66 4.36 -3.28
C GLY A 129 13.03 3.00 -3.84
N ASN A 130 13.95 2.34 -3.17
CA ASN A 130 14.41 1.01 -3.55
C ASN A 130 13.51 -0.07 -2.95
N ILE A 131 13.11 -1.03 -3.78
CA ILE A 131 12.38 -2.22 -3.35
C ILE A 131 13.36 -3.39 -3.32
N TYR A 132 13.57 -3.96 -2.15
CA TYR A 132 14.45 -5.11 -1.97
C TYR A 132 13.62 -6.40 -1.96
N TRP A 133 13.65 -7.14 -3.06
CA TRP A 133 12.97 -8.43 -3.18
C TRP A 133 13.80 -9.57 -2.58
N ASP A 134 15.11 -9.47 -2.67
CA ASP A 134 16.01 -10.37 -1.97
C ASP A 134 16.11 -10.00 -0.50
N LEU A 135 15.48 -10.80 0.37
CA LEU A 135 15.49 -10.59 1.81
C LEU A 135 16.88 -10.77 2.44
N LEU A 136 17.79 -11.48 1.78
CA LEU A 136 19.17 -11.65 2.23
C LEU A 136 20.06 -10.48 1.82
N LEU A 137 19.58 -9.61 0.93
CA LEU A 137 20.32 -8.49 0.37
C LEU A 137 21.69 -8.94 -0.20
N SER A 138 21.69 -10.05 -0.96
CA SER A 138 22.89 -10.81 -1.32
C SER A 138 23.96 -9.96 -2.00
N ASP A 139 23.55 -8.97 -2.79
CA ASP A 139 24.44 -8.09 -3.57
C ASP A 139 25.01 -6.91 -2.75
N MET A 140 24.68 -6.83 -1.45
CA MET A 140 25.10 -5.73 -0.59
C MET A 140 26.25 -6.10 0.32
N SER A 141 27.10 -5.12 0.62
CA SER A 141 28.16 -5.25 1.60
C SER A 141 27.59 -5.46 3.02
N PRO A 142 28.36 -6.06 3.95
CA PRO A 142 27.93 -6.21 5.35
C PRO A 142 27.54 -4.90 6.01
N LYS A 143 28.19 -3.78 5.64
CA LYS A 143 27.89 -2.46 6.16
C LYS A 143 26.50 -1.98 5.69
N GLU A 144 26.21 -2.04 4.39
CA GLU A 144 24.91 -1.65 3.82
C GLU A 144 23.77 -2.50 4.40
N LYS A 145 23.99 -3.82 4.53
CA LYS A 145 23.02 -4.71 5.20
C LYS A 145 22.73 -4.24 6.62
N SER A 146 23.76 -3.95 7.40
CA SER A 146 23.63 -3.47 8.79
C SER A 146 22.84 -2.18 8.85
N GLU A 147 23.10 -1.22 7.96
CA GLU A 147 22.41 0.07 7.90
C GLU A 147 20.92 -0.10 7.54
N ILE A 148 20.60 -0.95 6.56
CA ILE A 148 19.21 -1.23 6.18
C ILE A 148 18.45 -1.91 7.33
N TYR A 149 19.03 -2.92 7.96
CA TYR A 149 18.37 -3.60 9.09
C TYR A 149 18.25 -2.68 10.32
N ALA A 150 19.23 -1.82 10.59
CA ALA A 150 19.15 -0.83 11.66
C ALA A 150 18.02 0.18 11.39
N SER A 151 17.90 0.67 10.16
CA SER A 151 16.80 1.54 9.74
C SER A 151 15.44 0.86 9.90
N LYS A 152 15.31 -0.38 9.42
CA LYS A 152 14.07 -1.18 9.58
C LYS A 152 13.70 -1.39 11.05
N ASN A 153 14.67 -1.73 11.89
CA ASN A 153 14.43 -1.91 13.32
C ASN A 153 14.00 -0.61 14.00
N ASN A 154 14.60 0.52 13.60
CA ASN A 154 14.18 1.82 14.11
C ASN A 154 12.72 2.13 13.76
N VAL A 155 12.29 1.89 12.53
CA VAL A 155 10.89 2.09 12.12
C VAL A 155 9.94 1.20 12.93
N ILE A 156 10.29 -0.08 13.13
CA ILE A 156 9.50 -1.00 13.95
C ILE A 156 9.41 -0.51 15.40
N ALA A 157 10.51 -0.04 15.98
CA ALA A 157 10.53 0.51 17.33
C ALA A 157 9.65 1.76 17.44
N GLN A 158 9.75 2.69 16.48
CA GLN A 158 8.89 3.88 16.43
C GLN A 158 7.41 3.50 16.35
N LEU A 159 7.05 2.52 15.52
CA LEU A 159 5.67 2.04 15.42
C LEU A 159 5.16 1.44 16.74
N HIS A 160 5.99 0.64 17.43
CA HIS A 160 5.61 0.06 18.72
C HIS A 160 5.46 1.11 19.83
N MET A 161 6.10 2.25 19.69
CA MET A 161 5.99 3.35 20.66
C MET A 161 4.82 4.30 20.41
N VAL A 162 4.08 4.12 19.32
CA VAL A 162 2.89 4.93 19.06
C VAL A 162 1.80 4.62 20.07
N ASP A 163 1.32 5.63 20.78
CA ASP A 163 0.08 5.51 21.53
C ASP A 163 -1.10 5.53 20.54
N TYR A 164 -1.59 4.35 20.21
CA TYR A 164 -2.69 4.18 19.26
C TYR A 164 -3.97 4.91 19.65
N LYS A 165 -4.16 5.23 20.94
CA LYS A 165 -5.32 6.00 21.40
C LYS A 165 -5.16 7.47 21.08
N SER A 166 -3.96 8.03 21.29
CA SER A 166 -3.69 9.45 21.02
C SER A 166 -3.77 9.80 19.53
N VAL A 167 -3.49 8.83 18.64
CA VAL A 167 -3.60 9.00 17.18
C VAL A 167 -4.97 8.59 16.61
N GLY A 168 -5.99 8.41 17.45
CA GLY A 168 -7.37 8.15 17.00
C GLY A 168 -7.65 6.72 16.55
N LEU A 169 -6.84 5.72 16.96
CA LEU A 169 -7.01 4.32 16.57
C LEU A 169 -7.62 3.44 17.70
N SER A 170 -8.28 4.04 18.70
CA SER A 170 -8.87 3.30 19.84
C SER A 170 -9.89 2.24 19.42
N ASP A 171 -10.62 2.48 18.33
CA ASP A 171 -11.66 1.62 17.76
C ASP A 171 -11.16 0.72 16.62
N TYR A 172 -9.90 0.86 16.22
CA TYR A 172 -9.34 0.14 15.08
C TYR A 172 -9.32 -1.38 15.28
N GLY A 173 -9.08 -1.83 16.50
CA GLY A 173 -9.07 -3.23 16.89
C GLY A 173 -10.02 -3.52 18.05
N LYS A 174 -10.38 -4.79 18.22
CA LYS A 174 -11.13 -5.24 19.39
C LYS A 174 -10.15 -5.65 20.48
N PRO A 175 -10.06 -4.94 21.62
CA PRO A 175 -9.15 -5.29 22.68
C PRO A 175 -9.54 -6.63 23.34
N GLY A 176 -8.54 -7.34 23.86
CA GLY A 176 -8.73 -8.60 24.59
C GLY A 176 -9.17 -9.80 23.75
N ASN A 177 -9.09 -10.98 24.34
CA ASN A 177 -9.59 -12.25 23.80
C ASN A 177 -9.15 -12.60 22.36
N TYR A 178 -7.99 -12.08 21.90
CA TYR A 178 -7.52 -12.29 20.52
C TYR A 178 -7.45 -13.78 20.17
N ILE A 179 -6.81 -14.59 21.01
CA ILE A 179 -6.64 -16.04 20.79
C ILE A 179 -8.01 -16.74 20.67
N ALA A 180 -8.92 -16.48 21.62
CA ALA A 180 -10.26 -17.09 21.59
C ALA A 180 -11.04 -16.72 20.31
N ARG A 181 -10.93 -15.47 19.87
CA ARG A 181 -11.55 -15.03 18.60
C ARG A 181 -10.94 -15.73 17.38
N GLN A 182 -9.63 -15.93 17.36
CA GLN A 182 -8.97 -16.64 16.26
C GLN A 182 -9.39 -18.11 16.22
N VAL A 183 -9.36 -18.79 17.36
CA VAL A 183 -9.83 -20.17 17.49
C VAL A 183 -11.28 -20.29 16.99
N SER A 184 -12.17 -19.44 17.49
CA SER A 184 -13.59 -19.45 17.06
C SER A 184 -13.76 -19.21 15.56
N ARG A 185 -12.98 -18.30 14.97
CA ARG A 185 -13.03 -18.02 13.54
C ARG A 185 -12.61 -19.24 12.71
N TRP A 186 -11.47 -19.83 13.05
CA TRP A 186 -10.96 -20.99 12.34
C TRP A 186 -11.86 -22.21 12.50
N THR A 187 -12.41 -22.47 13.70
CA THR A 187 -13.37 -23.56 13.92
C THR A 187 -14.63 -23.44 13.06
N LYS A 188 -15.04 -22.19 12.71
CA LYS A 188 -16.22 -21.98 11.85
C LYS A 188 -15.90 -22.11 10.36
N GLN A 189 -14.63 -22.04 9.98
CA GLN A 189 -14.21 -22.16 8.58
C GLN A 189 -13.94 -23.63 8.17
N TYR A 190 -13.69 -24.49 9.12
CA TYR A 190 -13.47 -25.94 8.94
C TYR A 190 -14.63 -26.76 9.51
#